data_cb423688bceec80d192350b64aeff72d
#
_entry.id   cb423688bceec80d192350b64aeff72d
#
_cell.length_a   1.000
_cell.length_b   1.000
_cell.length_c   1.000
_cell.angle_alpha   90.00
_cell.angle_beta   90.00
_cell.angle_gamma   90.00
#
_symmetry.space_group_name_H-M   'P 1'
#
loop_
_entity.id
_entity.type
_entity.pdbx_description
1 polymer ?
#
loop_
_entity_poly.entity_id
_entity_poly.type
_entity_poly.pdbx_seq_one_letter_code
_entity_poly.pdbx_strand_id
1 'polypeptide(L)'
;TGLNSLGETINLMRVSKSLGFNRFLIMPPAYYKYGDKEVIEFYSKIVEVISDCEIVLYNFEKLCGYKFSIECIEELVKKYPKNIIGVKDSSYNLFENLKIDNFSVLPGSESKLFKGLQLGCSGIITATCNATSSLARKVYDDFNDGQDQTVNQNLCDVRAEFEKYNLISGLHTYFSKKEIYYKNLLPPLS
;
A
#
# COMPACT_ATOMS: atom_id res chain seq x y z
N THR A 1 -3.70 -0.42 -9.10
CA THR A 1 -4.62 0.37 -9.94
C THR A 1 -4.76 1.76 -9.36
N GLY A 2 -4.16 2.77 -9.93
CA GLY A 2 -4.14 4.15 -9.42
C GLY A 2 -4.52 5.14 -10.53
N LEU A 3 -5.71 4.96 -11.13
CA LEU A 3 -6.17 5.81 -12.22
C LEU A 3 -7.13 6.88 -11.70
N ASN A 4 -7.12 8.06 -12.34
CA ASN A 4 -7.96 9.20 -11.95
C ASN A 4 -9.40 9.10 -12.47
N SER A 5 -9.70 8.10 -13.29
CA SER A 5 -11.03 7.84 -13.83
C SER A 5 -11.62 6.56 -13.25
N LEU A 6 -12.84 6.62 -12.74
CA LEU A 6 -13.61 5.47 -12.27
C LEU A 6 -13.74 4.41 -13.37
N GLY A 7 -14.13 4.83 -14.59
CA GLY A 7 -14.31 3.92 -15.72
C GLY A 7 -13.02 3.18 -16.10
N GLU A 8 -11.89 3.88 -16.15
CA GLU A 8 -10.62 3.27 -16.47
C GLU A 8 -10.09 2.37 -15.34
N THR A 9 -10.33 2.73 -14.08
CA THR A 9 -10.03 1.86 -12.94
C THR A 9 -10.79 0.54 -13.07
N ILE A 10 -12.09 0.59 -13.34
CA ILE A 10 -12.93 -0.60 -13.54
C ILE A 10 -12.44 -1.43 -14.75
N ASN A 11 -12.11 -0.77 -15.87
CA ASN A 11 -11.60 -1.46 -17.06
C ASN A 11 -10.27 -2.18 -16.77
N LEU A 12 -9.33 -1.51 -16.10
CA LEU A 12 -8.06 -2.13 -15.69
C LEU A 12 -8.28 -3.32 -14.75
N MET A 13 -9.22 -3.20 -13.80
CA MET A 13 -9.58 -4.32 -12.93
C MET A 13 -10.16 -5.50 -13.71
N ARG A 14 -11.03 -5.26 -14.70
CA ARG A 14 -11.59 -6.32 -15.56
C ARG A 14 -10.50 -7.05 -16.34
N VAL A 15 -9.57 -6.29 -16.95
CA VAL A 15 -8.42 -6.88 -17.64
C VAL A 15 -7.56 -7.70 -16.67
N SER A 16 -7.26 -7.16 -15.50
CA SER A 16 -6.48 -7.88 -14.48
C SER A 16 -7.20 -9.16 -14.03
N LYS A 17 -8.52 -9.13 -13.87
CA LYS A 17 -9.31 -10.32 -13.52
C LYS A 17 -9.27 -11.39 -14.60
N SER A 18 -9.32 -11.02 -15.89
CA SER A 18 -9.18 -11.99 -17.00
C SER A 18 -7.81 -12.67 -17.01
N LEU A 19 -6.81 -12.07 -16.35
CA LEU A 19 -5.47 -12.64 -16.13
C LEU A 19 -5.32 -13.38 -14.78
N GLY A 20 -6.42 -13.55 -14.03
CA GLY A 20 -6.44 -14.30 -12.78
C GLY A 20 -6.19 -13.48 -11.50
N PHE A 21 -6.12 -12.14 -11.56
CA PHE A 21 -5.94 -11.30 -10.39
C PHE A 21 -7.29 -10.89 -9.81
N ASN A 22 -7.52 -11.18 -8.53
CA ASN A 22 -8.76 -10.82 -7.81
C ASN A 22 -8.54 -9.78 -6.70
N ARG A 23 -7.28 -9.51 -6.32
CA ARG A 23 -6.94 -8.58 -5.24
C ARG A 23 -6.29 -7.32 -5.79
N PHE A 24 -6.80 -6.15 -5.39
CA PHE A 24 -6.44 -4.87 -5.95
C PHE A 24 -6.05 -3.87 -4.87
N LEU A 25 -4.92 -3.21 -5.04
CA LEU A 25 -4.55 -2.02 -4.28
C LEU A 25 -5.04 -0.79 -5.05
N ILE A 26 -5.99 -0.04 -4.49
CA ILE A 26 -6.63 1.08 -5.16
C ILE A 26 -6.47 2.35 -4.33
N MET A 27 -5.89 3.39 -4.94
CA MET A 27 -5.82 4.73 -4.40
C MET A 27 -7.04 5.54 -4.90
N PRO A 28 -7.62 6.43 -4.08
CA PRO A 28 -8.62 7.38 -4.57
C PRO A 28 -8.06 8.23 -5.71
N PRO A 29 -8.91 8.71 -6.64
CA PRO A 29 -8.46 9.58 -7.73
C PRO A 29 -7.71 10.81 -7.20
N ALA A 30 -6.64 11.21 -7.86
CA ALA A 30 -5.92 12.44 -7.58
C ALA A 30 -6.53 13.63 -8.33
N TYR A 31 -5.99 14.84 -8.10
CA TYR A 31 -6.31 16.09 -8.78
C TYR A 31 -7.52 16.85 -8.23
N TYR A 32 -8.68 16.19 -8.02
CA TYR A 32 -9.87 16.85 -7.48
C TYR A 32 -9.86 16.82 -5.94
N LYS A 33 -10.54 17.78 -5.33
CA LYS A 33 -10.83 17.78 -3.89
C LYS A 33 -12.17 17.11 -3.63
N TYR A 34 -12.19 16.20 -2.70
CA TYR A 34 -13.40 15.48 -2.27
C TYR A 34 -13.26 15.06 -0.82
N GLY A 35 -14.36 14.66 -0.19
CA GLY A 35 -14.42 14.17 1.17
C GLY A 35 -14.76 12.68 1.23
N ASP A 36 -15.03 12.20 2.43
CA ASP A 36 -15.33 10.80 2.72
C ASP A 36 -16.51 10.27 1.90
N LYS A 37 -17.56 11.09 1.77
CA LYS A 37 -18.76 10.70 1.03
C LYS A 37 -18.47 10.33 -0.43
N GLU A 38 -17.71 11.15 -1.14
CA GLU A 38 -17.34 10.93 -2.54
C GLU A 38 -16.39 9.73 -2.67
N VAL A 39 -15.51 9.53 -1.68
CA VAL A 39 -14.61 8.35 -1.64
C VAL A 39 -15.40 7.07 -1.41
N ILE A 40 -16.36 7.07 -0.48
CA ILE A 40 -17.26 5.94 -0.25
C ILE A 40 -18.06 5.63 -1.52
N GLU A 41 -18.57 6.64 -2.20
CA GLU A 41 -19.28 6.46 -3.47
C GLU A 41 -18.38 5.85 -4.56
N PHE A 42 -17.14 6.34 -4.70
CA PHE A 42 -16.16 5.83 -5.66
C PHE A 42 -15.91 4.33 -5.47
N TYR A 43 -15.59 3.87 -4.24
CA TYR A 43 -15.37 2.45 -3.97
C TYR A 43 -16.66 1.63 -4.06
N SER A 44 -17.81 2.21 -3.68
CA SER A 44 -19.10 1.56 -3.85
C SER A 44 -19.39 1.23 -5.31
N LYS A 45 -19.15 2.18 -6.22
CA LYS A 45 -19.34 1.95 -7.65
C LYS A 45 -18.41 0.89 -8.22
N ILE A 46 -17.17 0.77 -7.71
CA ILE A 46 -16.25 -0.30 -8.12
C ILE A 46 -16.81 -1.65 -7.68
N VAL A 47 -17.22 -1.80 -6.42
CA VAL A 47 -17.73 -3.07 -5.89
C VAL A 47 -19.06 -3.47 -6.51
N GLU A 48 -19.94 -2.51 -6.80
CA GLU A 48 -21.22 -2.76 -7.49
C GLU A 48 -21.01 -3.35 -8.90
N VAL A 49 -19.93 -2.94 -9.59
CA VAL A 49 -19.61 -3.42 -10.95
C VAL A 49 -18.76 -4.70 -10.95
N ILE A 50 -17.90 -4.85 -9.94
CA ILE A 50 -16.99 -6.02 -9.80
C ILE A 50 -17.15 -6.58 -8.39
N SER A 51 -18.26 -7.28 -8.16
CA SER A 51 -18.68 -7.75 -6.82
C SER A 51 -17.79 -8.85 -6.22
N ASP A 52 -17.01 -9.55 -7.02
CA ASP A 52 -16.12 -10.66 -6.63
C ASP A 52 -14.64 -10.26 -6.53
N CYS A 53 -14.35 -8.99 -6.25
CA CYS A 53 -12.99 -8.49 -6.03
C CYS A 53 -12.69 -8.28 -4.54
N GLU A 54 -11.40 -8.34 -4.19
CA GLU A 54 -10.85 -7.90 -2.90
C GLU A 54 -10.06 -6.62 -3.09
N ILE A 55 -10.33 -5.61 -2.27
CA ILE A 55 -9.73 -4.28 -2.36
C ILE A 55 -8.95 -3.98 -1.08
N VAL A 56 -7.68 -3.64 -1.24
CA VAL A 56 -6.87 -2.95 -0.25
C VAL A 56 -6.91 -1.47 -0.59
N LEU A 57 -7.45 -0.66 0.31
CA LEU A 57 -7.48 0.80 0.16
C LEU A 57 -6.06 1.35 0.20
N TYR A 58 -5.76 2.40 -0.57
CA TYR A 58 -4.44 3.02 -0.52
C TYR A 58 -4.53 4.44 0.02
N ASN A 59 -4.12 4.61 1.28
CA ASN A 59 -4.06 5.89 1.97
C ASN A 59 -2.71 6.54 1.74
N PHE A 60 -2.66 7.53 0.84
CA PHE A 60 -1.45 8.31 0.59
C PHE A 60 -1.81 9.74 0.17
N GLU A 61 -2.08 10.59 1.16
CA GLU A 61 -2.51 11.98 0.98
C GLU A 61 -1.58 12.78 0.05
N LYS A 62 -0.26 12.59 0.17
CA LYS A 62 0.72 13.31 -0.65
C LYS A 62 0.58 13.05 -2.17
N LEU A 63 -0.01 11.93 -2.56
CA LEU A 63 -0.21 11.58 -3.97
C LEU A 63 -1.61 11.90 -4.47
N CYS A 64 -2.65 11.66 -3.69
CA CYS A 64 -4.02 11.82 -4.15
C CYS A 64 -4.74 13.06 -3.58
N GLY A 65 -4.13 13.76 -2.60
CA GLY A 65 -4.76 14.93 -1.98
C GLY A 65 -5.88 14.60 -0.98
N TYR A 66 -6.13 13.32 -0.72
CA TYR A 66 -7.11 12.84 0.25
C TYR A 66 -6.46 11.90 1.26
N LYS A 67 -6.88 12.02 2.52
CA LYS A 67 -6.46 11.18 3.63
C LYS A 67 -7.68 10.50 4.25
N PHE A 68 -7.69 9.17 4.24
CA PHE A 68 -8.79 8.41 4.85
C PHE A 68 -8.95 8.74 6.33
N SER A 69 -10.19 9.01 6.74
CA SER A 69 -10.61 8.97 8.13
C SER A 69 -10.85 7.50 8.58
N ILE A 70 -10.86 7.26 9.88
CA ILE A 70 -11.23 5.96 10.45
C ILE A 70 -12.69 5.67 10.09
N GLU A 71 -13.56 6.65 10.24
CA GLU A 71 -14.99 6.58 9.97
C GLU A 71 -15.30 6.18 8.50
N CYS A 72 -14.56 6.73 7.56
CA CYS A 72 -14.70 6.37 6.14
C CYS A 72 -14.36 4.89 5.90
N ILE A 73 -13.31 4.39 6.52
CA ILE A 73 -12.91 2.97 6.37
C ILE A 73 -13.93 2.06 7.04
N GLU A 74 -14.37 2.38 8.25
CA GLU A 74 -15.38 1.61 8.98
C GLU A 74 -16.69 1.52 8.19
N GLU A 75 -17.14 2.62 7.59
CA GLU A 75 -18.34 2.63 6.75
C GLU A 75 -18.17 1.74 5.50
N LEU A 76 -17.02 1.83 4.81
CA LEU A 76 -16.71 0.99 3.66
C LEU A 76 -16.67 -0.50 4.02
N VAL A 77 -16.02 -0.87 5.13
CA VAL A 77 -15.96 -2.25 5.61
C VAL A 77 -17.34 -2.76 6.02
N LYS A 78 -18.12 -1.95 6.73
CA LYS A 78 -19.50 -2.29 7.11
C LYS A 78 -20.37 -2.54 5.87
N LYS A 79 -20.21 -1.74 4.82
CA LYS A 79 -21.01 -1.85 3.58
C LYS A 79 -20.56 -3.02 2.71
N TYR A 80 -19.25 -3.29 2.65
CA TYR A 80 -18.62 -4.28 1.77
C TYR A 80 -17.60 -5.17 2.49
N PRO A 81 -18.03 -5.93 3.52
CA PRO A 81 -17.10 -6.67 4.40
C PRO A 81 -16.30 -7.77 3.70
N LYS A 82 -16.78 -8.25 2.55
CA LYS A 82 -16.08 -9.28 1.75
C LYS A 82 -15.14 -8.68 0.70
N ASN A 83 -15.31 -7.40 0.39
CA ASN A 83 -14.57 -6.74 -0.68
C ASN A 83 -13.47 -5.81 -0.14
N ILE A 84 -13.74 -5.06 0.92
CA ILE A 84 -12.80 -4.11 1.53
C ILE A 84 -12.03 -4.84 2.62
N ILE A 85 -10.85 -5.38 2.28
CA ILE A 85 -10.12 -6.34 3.12
C ILE A 85 -8.91 -5.75 3.85
N GLY A 86 -8.55 -4.50 3.54
CA GLY A 86 -7.38 -3.89 4.18
C GLY A 86 -7.11 -2.48 3.70
N VAL A 87 -6.10 -1.87 4.32
CA VAL A 87 -5.55 -0.56 3.93
C VAL A 87 -4.04 -0.57 3.92
N LYS A 88 -3.44 -0.07 2.84
CA LYS A 88 -2.05 0.37 2.84
C LYS A 88 -1.99 1.80 3.35
N ASP A 89 -1.32 2.02 4.48
CA ASP A 89 -1.23 3.33 5.13
C ASP A 89 0.16 3.97 4.94
N SER A 90 0.26 4.83 3.93
CA SER A 90 1.46 5.65 3.66
C SER A 90 1.34 7.08 4.19
N SER A 91 0.19 7.47 4.74
CA SER A 91 -0.03 8.72 5.47
C SER A 91 0.22 8.58 6.98
N TYR A 92 0.32 7.33 7.47
CA TYR A 92 0.64 6.94 8.85
C TYR A 92 -0.34 7.48 9.92
N ASN A 93 -1.56 7.80 9.54
CA ASN A 93 -2.61 8.25 10.48
C ASN A 93 -3.53 7.12 10.94
N LEU A 94 -3.44 5.94 10.35
CA LEU A 94 -4.35 4.81 10.59
C LEU A 94 -3.70 3.68 11.38
N PHE A 95 -2.44 3.32 11.08
CA PHE A 95 -1.83 2.06 11.53
C PHE A 95 -1.72 1.93 13.06
N GLU A 96 -1.72 3.04 13.80
CA GLU A 96 -1.70 3.02 15.27
C GLU A 96 -3.09 2.86 15.89
N ASN A 97 -4.13 3.39 15.24
CA ASN A 97 -5.45 3.56 15.85
C ASN A 97 -6.57 2.76 15.19
N LEU A 98 -6.44 2.41 13.91
CA LEU A 98 -7.48 1.65 13.21
C LEU A 98 -7.50 0.20 13.69
N LYS A 99 -8.64 -0.24 14.22
CA LYS A 99 -8.86 -1.60 14.72
C LYS A 99 -10.17 -2.14 14.17
N ILE A 100 -10.08 -3.01 13.17
CA ILE A 100 -11.22 -3.68 12.54
C ILE A 100 -10.88 -5.16 12.45
N ASP A 101 -11.77 -6.01 12.92
CA ASP A 101 -11.60 -7.46 12.89
C ASP A 101 -11.49 -7.98 11.44
N ASN A 102 -10.57 -8.91 11.21
CA ASN A 102 -10.32 -9.51 9.89
C ASN A 102 -9.95 -8.50 8.78
N PHE A 103 -9.38 -7.37 9.15
CA PHE A 103 -8.96 -6.31 8.24
C PHE A 103 -7.45 -6.06 8.32
N SER A 104 -6.78 -6.08 7.18
CA SER A 104 -5.32 -5.93 7.11
C SER A 104 -4.90 -4.46 7.10
N VAL A 105 -4.13 -4.04 8.10
CA VAL A 105 -3.48 -2.73 8.10
C VAL A 105 -2.00 -2.92 7.74
N LEU A 106 -1.53 -2.18 6.73
CA LEU A 106 -0.23 -2.35 6.09
C LEU A 106 0.49 -0.99 5.95
N PRO A 107 1.29 -0.57 6.93
CA PRO A 107 2.10 0.65 6.80
C PRO A 107 2.99 0.66 5.56
N GLY A 108 3.26 1.85 5.03
CA GLY A 108 3.99 2.07 3.77
C GLY A 108 5.50 2.19 3.90
N SER A 109 6.12 1.76 5.01
CA SER A 109 7.56 1.87 5.23
C SER A 109 8.11 0.76 6.11
N GLU A 110 9.32 0.34 5.83
CA GLU A 110 10.12 -0.60 6.63
C GLU A 110 10.31 -0.11 8.06
N SER A 111 10.50 1.19 8.26
CA SER A 111 10.65 1.80 9.61
C SER A 111 9.40 1.66 10.49
N LYS A 112 8.29 1.24 9.91
CA LYS A 112 7.01 1.00 10.61
C LYS A 112 6.71 -0.49 10.78
N LEU A 113 7.51 -1.40 10.23
CA LEU A 113 7.22 -2.84 10.26
C LEU A 113 7.14 -3.36 11.69
N PHE A 114 8.19 -3.25 12.47
CA PHE A 114 8.24 -3.83 13.81
C PHE A 114 7.17 -3.22 14.74
N LYS A 115 7.10 -1.88 14.80
CA LYS A 115 6.05 -1.21 15.58
C LYS A 115 4.64 -1.58 15.09
N GLY A 116 4.44 -1.66 13.78
CA GLY A 116 3.15 -2.06 13.19
C GLY A 116 2.74 -3.47 13.64
N LEU A 117 3.66 -4.44 13.60
CA LEU A 117 3.39 -5.81 14.07
C LEU A 117 3.00 -5.84 15.56
N GLN A 118 3.71 -5.08 16.41
CA GLN A 118 3.35 -4.93 17.84
C GLN A 118 1.93 -4.36 18.05
N LEU A 119 1.46 -3.55 17.12
CA LEU A 119 0.12 -2.95 17.13
C LEU A 119 -0.94 -3.80 16.41
N GLY A 120 -0.57 -4.99 15.88
CA GLY A 120 -1.49 -5.90 15.20
C GLY A 120 -1.63 -5.65 13.70
N CYS A 121 -0.73 -4.87 13.09
CA CYS A 121 -0.68 -4.76 11.62
C CYS A 121 -0.25 -6.08 10.96
N SER A 122 -0.75 -6.32 9.75
CA SER A 122 -0.50 -7.58 9.03
C SER A 122 0.87 -7.64 8.32
N GLY A 123 1.62 -6.56 8.32
CA GLY A 123 2.89 -6.42 7.60
C GLY A 123 3.02 -5.03 6.98
N ILE A 124 3.77 -4.91 5.88
CA ILE A 124 3.98 -3.64 5.17
C ILE A 124 3.82 -3.81 3.65
N ILE A 125 3.49 -2.72 2.94
CA ILE A 125 3.60 -2.63 1.48
C ILE A 125 4.46 -1.41 1.16
N THR A 126 5.69 -1.61 0.67
CA THR A 126 6.65 -0.54 0.43
C THR A 126 7.45 -0.76 -0.85
N ALA A 127 7.89 0.34 -1.49
CA ALA A 127 8.68 0.27 -2.70
C ALA A 127 10.09 -0.31 -2.46
N THR A 128 10.71 0.03 -1.32
CA THR A 128 12.06 -0.44 -1.00
C THR A 128 12.14 -1.93 -0.67
N CYS A 129 11.04 -2.59 -0.37
CA CYS A 129 11.01 -4.06 -0.23
C CYS A 129 11.39 -4.79 -1.53
N ASN A 130 11.39 -4.14 -2.69
CA ASN A 130 12.05 -4.70 -3.87
C ASN A 130 13.54 -5.01 -3.63
N ALA A 131 14.23 -4.22 -2.78
CA ALA A 131 15.63 -4.42 -2.41
C ALA A 131 15.81 -5.03 -1.01
N THR A 132 14.85 -4.85 -0.10
CA THR A 132 14.97 -5.20 1.33
C THR A 132 14.08 -6.37 1.75
N SER A 133 13.44 -7.07 0.81
CA SER A 133 12.45 -8.12 1.12
C SER A 133 12.95 -9.18 2.10
N SER A 134 14.19 -9.64 1.96
CA SER A 134 14.78 -10.65 2.86
C SER A 134 14.93 -10.13 4.31
N LEU A 135 15.35 -8.86 4.48
CA LEU A 135 15.46 -8.24 5.81
C LEU A 135 14.07 -8.03 6.42
N ALA A 136 13.13 -7.50 5.63
CA ALA A 136 11.76 -7.30 6.08
C ALA A 136 11.07 -8.62 6.45
N ARG A 137 11.30 -9.67 5.66
CA ARG A 137 10.81 -11.03 5.96
C ARG A 137 11.38 -11.55 7.27
N LYS A 138 12.68 -11.38 7.51
CA LYS A 138 13.30 -11.82 8.76
C LYS A 138 12.74 -11.07 9.97
N VAL A 139 12.55 -9.75 9.90
CA VAL A 139 11.89 -8.98 10.98
C VAL A 139 10.48 -9.51 11.28
N TYR A 140 9.73 -9.83 10.23
CA TYR A 140 8.37 -10.36 10.35
C TYR A 140 8.36 -11.76 11.00
N ASP A 141 9.24 -12.66 10.56
CA ASP A 141 9.34 -14.02 11.09
C ASP A 141 9.83 -14.00 12.53
N ASP A 142 10.90 -13.26 12.84
CA ASP A 142 11.45 -13.12 14.20
C ASP A 142 10.37 -12.61 15.18
N PHE A 143 9.52 -11.66 14.73
CA PHE A 143 8.40 -11.18 15.55
C PHE A 143 7.37 -12.28 15.84
N ASN A 144 6.94 -13.01 14.81
CA ASN A 144 5.94 -14.07 14.97
C ASN A 144 6.45 -15.26 15.78
N ASP A 145 7.75 -15.55 15.68
CA ASP A 145 8.43 -16.64 16.40
C ASP A 145 8.89 -16.22 17.81
N GLY A 146 8.64 -14.97 18.23
CA GLY A 146 9.07 -14.43 19.53
C GLY A 146 10.58 -14.31 19.67
N GLN A 147 11.31 -14.16 18.57
CA GLN A 147 12.76 -14.01 18.52
C GLN A 147 13.21 -12.55 18.65
N ASP A 148 14.48 -12.35 19.01
CA ASP A 148 15.09 -11.03 19.09
C ASP A 148 15.17 -10.36 17.71
N GLN A 149 14.85 -9.06 17.65
CA GLN A 149 14.81 -8.25 16.43
C GLN A 149 16.20 -7.78 15.98
N THR A 150 17.10 -8.72 15.71
CA THR A 150 18.53 -8.45 15.43
C THR A 150 18.78 -7.67 14.13
N VAL A 151 17.86 -7.73 13.17
CA VAL A 151 18.03 -7.10 11.84
C VAL A 151 17.12 -5.88 11.61
N ASN A 152 16.25 -5.54 12.56
CA ASN A 152 15.30 -4.43 12.38
C ASN A 152 16.02 -3.08 12.18
N GLN A 153 17.09 -2.82 12.93
CA GLN A 153 17.85 -1.58 12.77
C GLN A 153 18.48 -1.49 11.37
N ASN A 154 19.10 -2.57 10.90
CA ASN A 154 19.68 -2.62 9.56
C ASN A 154 18.61 -2.40 8.47
N LEU A 155 17.44 -2.99 8.61
CA LEU A 155 16.31 -2.75 7.71
C LEU A 155 15.93 -1.26 7.65
N CYS A 156 15.84 -0.60 8.80
CA CYS A 156 15.54 0.82 8.89
C CYS A 156 16.65 1.69 8.27
N ASP A 157 17.92 1.35 8.50
CA ASP A 157 19.07 2.08 7.98
C ASP A 157 19.13 2.00 6.44
N VAL A 158 18.91 0.82 5.88
CA VAL A 158 18.83 0.65 4.40
C VAL A 158 17.68 1.45 3.83
N ARG A 159 16.51 1.46 4.49
CA ARG A 159 15.38 2.31 4.07
C ARG A 159 15.77 3.79 4.07
N ALA A 160 16.41 4.27 5.11
CA ALA A 160 16.84 5.67 5.26
C ALA A 160 17.83 6.08 4.15
N GLU A 161 18.70 5.17 3.70
CA GLU A 161 19.59 5.46 2.56
C GLU A 161 18.82 5.72 1.26
N PHE A 162 17.79 4.93 0.95
CA PHE A 162 16.95 5.15 -0.22
C PHE A 162 16.13 6.45 -0.13
N GLU A 163 15.72 6.86 1.07
CA GLU A 163 14.93 8.10 1.27
C GLU A 163 15.70 9.39 1.01
N LYS A 164 17.04 9.33 0.91
CA LYS A 164 17.88 10.48 0.52
C LYS A 164 17.70 10.88 -0.95
N TYR A 165 17.10 10.05 -1.77
CA TYR A 165 16.95 10.21 -3.22
C TYR A 165 15.47 10.12 -3.62
N ASN A 166 15.18 10.44 -4.90
CA ASN A 166 13.93 10.00 -5.48
C ASN A 166 13.89 8.46 -5.38
N LEU A 167 12.88 7.93 -4.68
CA LEU A 167 12.84 6.53 -4.31
C LEU A 167 12.87 5.57 -5.51
N ILE A 168 12.16 5.92 -6.59
CA ILE A 168 12.11 5.09 -7.79
C ILE A 168 13.44 5.13 -8.53
N SER A 169 14.00 6.32 -8.74
CA SER A 169 15.32 6.48 -9.36
C SER A 169 16.43 5.81 -8.56
N GLY A 170 16.37 5.90 -7.23
CA GLY A 170 17.28 5.22 -6.31
C GLY A 170 17.23 3.69 -6.43
N LEU A 171 16.03 3.10 -6.49
CA LEU A 171 15.84 1.67 -6.72
C LEU A 171 16.37 1.24 -8.10
N HIS A 172 16.06 1.99 -9.15
CA HIS A 172 16.58 1.73 -10.48
C HIS A 172 18.13 1.79 -10.51
N THR A 173 18.73 2.79 -9.88
CA THR A 173 20.20 2.90 -9.76
C THR A 173 20.78 1.70 -9.01
N TYR A 174 20.14 1.28 -7.92
CA TYR A 174 20.58 0.10 -7.17
C TYR A 174 20.56 -1.17 -8.03
N PHE A 175 19.43 -1.44 -8.71
CA PHE A 175 19.29 -2.63 -9.54
C PHE A 175 20.11 -2.58 -10.83
N SER A 176 20.41 -1.40 -11.37
CA SER A 176 21.24 -1.25 -12.58
C SER A 176 22.67 -1.77 -12.40
N LYS A 177 23.12 -1.95 -11.15
CA LYS A 177 24.42 -2.60 -10.83
C LYS A 177 24.39 -4.10 -11.12
N LYS A 178 23.24 -4.72 -11.16
CA LYS A 178 23.04 -6.14 -11.46
C LYS A 178 22.58 -6.35 -12.89
N GLU A 179 21.66 -5.51 -13.35
CA GLU A 179 21.00 -5.66 -14.64
C GLU A 179 20.88 -4.30 -15.35
N ILE A 180 21.56 -4.18 -16.49
CA ILE A 180 21.74 -2.92 -17.21
C ILE A 180 20.44 -2.24 -17.65
N TYR A 181 19.36 -2.99 -17.91
CA TYR A 181 18.09 -2.43 -18.36
C TYR A 181 17.42 -1.54 -17.30
N TYR A 182 17.74 -1.70 -16.01
CA TYR A 182 17.25 -0.79 -14.96
C TYR A 182 17.81 0.64 -15.05
N LYS A 183 18.79 0.91 -15.93
CA LYS A 183 19.21 2.29 -16.25
C LYS A 183 18.15 3.07 -17.03
N ASN A 184 17.20 2.37 -17.64
CA ASN A 184 16.17 3.00 -18.45
C ASN A 184 15.00 3.43 -17.56
N LEU A 185 15.01 4.71 -17.18
CA LEU A 185 13.88 5.37 -16.52
C LEU A 185 13.05 6.12 -17.57
N LEU A 186 11.74 6.13 -17.38
CA LEU A 186 10.85 6.95 -18.20
C LEU A 186 10.70 8.34 -17.58
N PRO A 187 10.71 9.40 -18.39
CA PRO A 187 10.42 10.75 -17.92
C PRO A 187 9.08 10.81 -17.16
N PRO A 188 8.94 11.66 -16.14
CA PRO A 188 9.91 12.67 -15.64
C PRO A 188 10.97 12.15 -14.66
N LEU A 189 11.06 10.85 -14.45
CA LEU A 189 12.09 10.24 -13.59
C LEU A 189 13.46 10.24 -14.27
N SER A 190 14.52 10.44 -13.48
CA SER A 190 15.92 10.48 -13.96
C SER A 190 16.85 9.86 -12.91
#